data_242bfb915a75b344515991a8e2187d6a
#
_entry.id   242bfb915a75b344515991a8e2187d6a
#
_cell.length_a   1.000
_cell.length_b   1.000
_cell.length_c   1.000
_cell.angle_alpha   90.00
_cell.angle_beta   90.00
_cell.angle_gamma   90.00
#
_symmetry.space_group_name_H-M   'P 1'
#
loop_
_entity.id
_entity.type
_entity.pdbx_description
1 polymer ?
#
loop_
_entity_poly.entity_id
_entity_poly.type
_entity_poly.pdbx_seq_one_letter_code
_entity_poly.pdbx_strand_id
1 'polypeptide(L)'
;EYNFYPTDGMTLFQKNGNEYREVIGAWDITMTPGVTAREGAEKLTPVTNWRGYCSKHNYAAASTNGGENAVAGYIFEKMDANDKIESEKKKNTPLKNEVLYGVKAYKSYFMLGDYMVALGAGITNLTPQMEGTVRTTIDQPKKESEVVVWSNGKILPVGNGVQDFPKDGTSFWVVQKGKFAYSILPQYTQKASFVCETLKTDWVKRNSANKSIKDLPSQVDVLRLWIDHTQKPLNDTYGYVVYAGEGMPEMELPFEVLRNDTLVQAVKSKDSKVIEAVFYQSGVVLDKGGVKLEVSAPCTVLIEDVNGKTTVSVTDAAMNAELKEIVLQWNGKRIPVAMPQGAFCGKPASITL
;
A
#
# COMPACT_ATOMS: atom_id res chain seq x y z
N GLU A 1 -2.24 -22.96 -10.64
CA GLU A 1 -1.66 -21.82 -9.93
C GLU A 1 -2.28 -20.53 -10.45
N TYR A 2 -2.84 -19.74 -9.56
CA TYR A 2 -3.63 -18.59 -9.96
C TYR A 2 -3.19 -17.36 -9.19
N ASN A 3 -2.75 -16.32 -9.90
CA ASN A 3 -2.40 -15.04 -9.34
C ASN A 3 -3.63 -14.15 -9.34
N PHE A 4 -4.18 -13.85 -8.15
CA PHE A 4 -5.30 -12.92 -8.06
C PHE A 4 -4.82 -11.48 -7.89
N TYR A 5 -4.11 -11.18 -6.81
CA TYR A 5 -3.80 -9.80 -6.43
C TYR A 5 -2.33 -9.47 -6.10
N PRO A 6 -1.33 -10.34 -6.31
CA PRO A 6 0.03 -10.03 -5.86
C PRO A 6 0.64 -8.81 -6.57
N THR A 7 0.19 -8.50 -7.79
CA THR A 7 0.65 -7.33 -8.54
C THR A 7 -0.12 -6.05 -8.24
N ASP A 8 -1.10 -6.10 -7.32
CA ASP A 8 -2.02 -5.00 -7.06
C ASP A 8 -1.58 -4.15 -5.85
N GLY A 9 -0.31 -4.22 -5.50
CA GLY A 9 0.30 -3.48 -4.39
C GLY A 9 0.25 -4.24 -3.06
N MET A 10 0.54 -5.53 -3.11
CA MET A 10 0.67 -6.33 -1.90
C MET A 10 1.79 -5.80 -1.01
N THR A 11 1.50 -5.64 0.27
CA THR A 11 2.47 -5.31 1.32
C THR A 11 2.60 -6.47 2.29
N LEU A 12 3.83 -6.79 2.69
CA LEU A 12 4.09 -7.81 3.70
C LEU A 12 5.03 -7.24 4.76
N PHE A 13 4.64 -7.36 6.03
CA PHE A 13 5.41 -6.88 7.17
C PHE A 13 6.00 -8.08 7.91
N GLN A 14 7.32 -8.17 7.94
CA GLN A 14 8.02 -9.34 8.49
C GLN A 14 9.15 -8.93 9.44
N LYS A 15 9.17 -9.54 10.63
CA LYS A 15 10.29 -9.47 11.58
C LYS A 15 11.13 -10.75 11.56
N ASN A 16 10.48 -11.90 11.46
CA ASN A 16 11.18 -13.20 11.48
C ASN A 16 10.79 -14.14 10.33
N GLY A 17 9.89 -13.71 9.44
CA GLY A 17 9.45 -14.46 8.27
C GLY A 17 8.34 -15.50 8.53
N ASN A 18 7.82 -15.58 9.74
CA ASN A 18 6.72 -16.49 10.07
C ASN A 18 5.34 -15.84 9.99
N GLU A 19 5.27 -14.51 9.86
CA GLU A 19 4.05 -13.72 9.93
C GLU A 19 2.99 -14.16 8.91
N TYR A 20 3.42 -14.63 7.75
CA TYR A 20 2.51 -15.12 6.70
C TYR A 20 2.65 -16.61 6.41
N ARG A 21 3.52 -17.28 7.16
CA ARG A 21 3.67 -18.73 7.03
C ARG A 21 2.40 -19.42 7.49
N GLU A 22 1.94 -20.40 6.74
CA GLU A 22 0.75 -21.20 7.05
C GLU A 22 -0.58 -20.44 7.01
N VAL A 23 -0.59 -19.12 6.86
CA VAL A 23 -1.83 -18.33 6.85
C VAL A 23 -2.48 -18.31 5.45
N ILE A 24 -1.71 -18.45 4.39
CA ILE A 24 -2.20 -18.37 3.01
C ILE A 24 -3.28 -19.42 2.69
N GLY A 25 -3.27 -20.56 3.39
CA GLY A 25 -4.31 -21.59 3.26
C GLY A 25 -5.71 -21.11 3.68
N ALA A 26 -5.76 -20.10 4.56
CA ALA A 26 -7.00 -19.54 5.11
C ALA A 26 -7.31 -18.14 4.55
N TRP A 27 -6.41 -17.52 3.77
CA TRP A 27 -6.62 -16.16 3.29
C TRP A 27 -7.90 -16.03 2.49
N ASP A 28 -8.65 -14.99 2.81
CA ASP A 28 -9.52 -14.37 1.83
C ASP A 28 -8.63 -13.66 0.80
N ILE A 29 -8.61 -14.16 -0.42
CA ILE A 29 -7.73 -13.60 -1.48
C ILE A 29 -8.15 -12.20 -1.94
N THR A 30 -9.39 -11.77 -1.66
CA THR A 30 -9.84 -10.38 -1.87
C THR A 30 -9.33 -9.45 -0.77
N MET A 31 -8.81 -10.02 0.33
CA MET A 31 -8.21 -9.32 1.45
C MET A 31 -6.68 -9.52 1.51
N THR A 32 -6.01 -9.68 0.39
CA THR A 32 -4.55 -9.70 0.32
C THR A 32 -3.98 -8.41 0.93
N PRO A 33 -3.01 -8.49 1.85
CA PRO A 33 -2.45 -7.31 2.51
C PRO A 33 -2.01 -6.21 1.54
N GLY A 34 -2.35 -4.97 1.83
CA GLY A 34 -2.05 -3.80 1.00
C GLY A 34 -2.96 -3.59 -0.21
N VAL A 35 -3.73 -4.59 -0.60
CA VAL A 35 -4.53 -4.56 -1.84
C VAL A 35 -5.87 -3.87 -1.63
N THR A 36 -6.30 -3.11 -2.66
CA THR A 36 -7.66 -2.57 -2.76
C THR A 36 -8.44 -3.41 -3.76
N ALA A 37 -9.44 -4.15 -3.27
CA ALA A 37 -10.18 -5.10 -4.08
C ALA A 37 -11.65 -5.21 -3.64
N ARG A 38 -12.48 -5.76 -4.52
CA ARG A 38 -13.87 -6.10 -4.19
C ARG A 38 -13.92 -7.44 -3.47
N GLU A 39 -14.77 -7.56 -2.47
CA GLU A 39 -15.08 -8.84 -1.81
C GLU A 39 -15.77 -9.83 -2.76
N GLY A 40 -15.84 -11.10 -2.39
CA GLY A 40 -16.49 -12.15 -3.17
C GLY A 40 -15.51 -12.97 -4.00
N ALA A 41 -14.39 -13.36 -3.40
CA ALA A 41 -13.34 -14.15 -4.04
C ALA A 41 -13.84 -15.48 -4.63
N GLU A 42 -14.86 -16.08 -4.05
CA GLU A 42 -15.46 -17.32 -4.54
C GLU A 42 -16.12 -17.18 -5.92
N LYS A 43 -16.47 -15.95 -6.30
CA LYS A 43 -17.02 -15.62 -7.63
C LYS A 43 -15.95 -15.31 -8.65
N LEU A 44 -14.67 -15.22 -8.22
CA LEU A 44 -13.56 -14.90 -9.10
C LEU A 44 -13.15 -16.12 -9.91
N THR A 45 -13.07 -15.98 -11.22
CA THR A 45 -12.37 -16.96 -12.04
C THR A 45 -10.86 -16.67 -11.99
N PRO A 46 -10.04 -17.69 -11.75
CA PRO A 46 -8.60 -17.54 -11.75
C PRO A 46 -8.07 -16.96 -13.05
N VAL A 47 -7.06 -16.12 -12.95
CA VAL A 47 -6.30 -15.66 -14.11
C VAL A 47 -5.50 -16.84 -14.65
N THR A 48 -5.83 -17.29 -15.85
CA THR A 48 -5.13 -18.41 -16.50
C THR A 48 -3.88 -17.99 -17.26
N ASN A 49 -3.67 -16.67 -17.39
CA ASN A 49 -2.48 -16.12 -18.01
C ASN A 49 -1.37 -15.98 -16.96
N TRP A 50 -0.22 -16.57 -17.24
CA TRP A 50 0.95 -16.51 -16.35
C TRP A 50 1.48 -15.08 -16.08
N ARG A 51 1.17 -14.11 -16.94
CA ARG A 51 1.57 -12.70 -16.77
C ARG A 51 0.67 -11.93 -15.81
N GLY A 52 -0.51 -12.45 -15.49
CA GLY A 52 -1.50 -11.74 -14.69
C GLY A 52 -2.10 -10.52 -15.42
N TYR A 53 -2.60 -9.58 -14.65
CA TYR A 53 -3.14 -8.31 -15.13
C TYR A 53 -2.11 -7.20 -15.00
N CYS A 54 -2.14 -6.24 -15.92
CA CYS A 54 -1.30 -5.06 -15.88
C CYS A 54 -2.13 -3.81 -15.56
N SER A 55 -1.53 -2.82 -14.89
CA SER A 55 -2.11 -1.49 -14.77
C SER A 55 -2.15 -0.81 -16.14
N LYS A 56 -3.15 0.03 -16.37
CA LYS A 56 -3.24 0.92 -17.54
C LYS A 56 -2.22 2.07 -17.50
N HIS A 57 -1.56 2.28 -16.38
CA HIS A 57 -0.64 3.37 -16.15
C HIS A 57 0.81 2.90 -16.12
N ASN A 58 1.66 3.60 -16.85
CA ASN A 58 3.11 3.44 -16.74
C ASN A 58 3.62 4.36 -15.62
N TYR A 59 3.33 4.00 -14.36
CA TYR A 59 3.72 4.74 -13.19
C TYR A 59 3.99 3.81 -12.03
N ALA A 60 5.25 3.62 -11.69
CA ALA A 60 5.69 2.97 -10.46
C ALA A 60 7.11 3.42 -10.12
N ALA A 61 7.34 3.97 -8.94
CA ALA A 61 8.65 4.43 -8.51
C ALA A 61 8.86 4.27 -7.02
N ALA A 62 10.13 4.21 -6.63
CA ALA A 62 10.54 4.30 -5.24
C ALA A 62 11.86 5.09 -5.13
N SER A 63 11.96 5.96 -4.13
CA SER A 63 13.16 6.74 -3.83
C SER A 63 13.67 6.43 -2.44
N THR A 64 14.98 6.26 -2.31
CA THR A 64 15.69 6.05 -1.05
C THR A 64 17.12 6.55 -1.19
N ASN A 65 17.75 6.89 -0.07
CA ASN A 65 19.19 7.18 0.01
C ASN A 65 19.98 6.01 0.64
N GLY A 66 19.33 4.84 0.80
CA GLY A 66 19.93 3.65 1.41
C GLY A 66 19.87 3.63 2.94
N GLY A 67 19.15 4.58 3.55
CA GLY A 67 18.87 4.64 4.99
C GLY A 67 17.51 4.02 5.36
N GLU A 68 16.96 4.48 6.47
CA GLU A 68 15.72 4.00 7.05
C GLU A 68 14.46 4.61 6.38
N ASN A 69 14.64 5.70 5.61
CA ASN A 69 13.56 6.42 4.96
C ASN A 69 13.45 6.03 3.49
N ALA A 70 12.23 5.88 3.02
CA ALA A 70 11.95 5.57 1.63
C ALA A 70 10.50 5.89 1.26
N VAL A 71 10.30 6.32 0.03
CA VAL A 71 8.97 6.57 -0.52
C VAL A 71 8.74 5.71 -1.76
N ALA A 72 7.57 5.13 -1.87
CA ALA A 72 7.14 4.41 -3.06
C ALA A 72 5.73 4.85 -3.47
N GLY A 73 5.47 4.82 -4.77
CA GLY A 73 4.15 5.13 -5.29
C GLY A 73 3.86 4.46 -6.62
N TYR A 74 2.59 4.17 -6.87
CA TYR A 74 2.15 3.66 -8.14
C TYR A 74 0.66 3.99 -8.39
N ILE A 75 0.26 3.94 -9.66
CA ILE A 75 -1.14 4.06 -10.06
C ILE A 75 -1.65 2.66 -10.38
N PHE A 76 -2.66 2.24 -9.64
CA PHE A 76 -3.37 1.01 -9.86
C PHE A 76 -4.66 1.30 -10.63
N GLU A 77 -4.78 0.72 -11.81
CA GLU A 77 -6.04 0.64 -12.55
C GLU A 77 -6.04 -0.70 -13.24
N LYS A 78 -6.77 -1.65 -12.67
CA LYS A 78 -6.84 -2.99 -13.23
C LYS A 78 -7.62 -2.95 -14.53
N MET A 79 -7.03 -3.52 -15.55
CA MET A 79 -7.67 -3.63 -16.84
C MET A 79 -8.83 -4.62 -16.75
N ASP A 80 -9.91 -4.32 -17.45
CA ASP A 80 -10.98 -5.26 -17.71
C ASP A 80 -10.39 -6.55 -18.34
N ALA A 81 -11.00 -7.68 -18.06
CA ALA A 81 -10.62 -8.94 -18.68
C ALA A 81 -10.66 -8.91 -20.22
N ASN A 82 -11.38 -7.98 -20.81
CA ASN A 82 -11.41 -7.73 -22.24
C ASN A 82 -10.27 -6.85 -22.77
N ASP A 83 -9.58 -6.13 -21.91
CA ASP A 83 -8.40 -5.33 -22.28
C ASP A 83 -7.20 -6.27 -22.50
N LYS A 84 -7.27 -7.11 -23.50
CA LYS A 84 -6.18 -8.00 -23.87
C LYS A 84 -5.05 -7.19 -24.50
N ILE A 85 -3.82 -7.45 -24.04
CA ILE A 85 -2.65 -7.01 -24.80
C ILE A 85 -2.71 -7.69 -26.18
N GLU A 86 -2.41 -6.96 -27.24
CA GLU A 86 -2.50 -7.48 -28.63
C GLU A 86 -1.81 -8.84 -28.85
N SER A 87 -0.71 -9.09 -28.15
CA SER A 87 -0.01 -10.39 -28.16
C SER A 87 -0.82 -11.54 -27.55
N GLU A 88 -1.81 -11.23 -26.71
CA GLU A 88 -2.64 -12.22 -26.02
C GLU A 88 -3.98 -12.45 -26.73
N LYS A 89 -4.45 -11.49 -27.49
CA LYS A 89 -5.61 -11.64 -28.39
C LYS A 89 -5.38 -12.79 -29.39
N LYS A 90 -4.12 -13.01 -29.77
CA LYS A 90 -3.73 -14.10 -30.69
C LYS A 90 -3.75 -15.51 -30.06
N LYS A 91 -3.81 -15.62 -28.73
CA LYS A 91 -3.74 -16.92 -28.03
C LYS A 91 -5.09 -17.53 -27.67
N ASN A 92 -6.19 -16.92 -28.10
CA ASN A 92 -7.56 -17.43 -27.91
C ASN A 92 -7.88 -17.93 -26.49
N THR A 93 -7.29 -17.35 -25.46
CA THR A 93 -7.60 -17.69 -24.08
C THR A 93 -8.86 -16.93 -23.68
N PRO A 94 -10.00 -17.57 -23.53
CA PRO A 94 -11.20 -16.89 -23.11
C PRO A 94 -11.04 -16.48 -21.65
N LEU A 95 -10.87 -15.20 -21.39
CA LEU A 95 -11.03 -14.64 -20.04
C LEU A 95 -12.55 -14.56 -19.79
N LYS A 96 -13.05 -15.50 -19.02
CA LYS A 96 -14.49 -15.60 -18.74
C LYS A 96 -15.01 -14.59 -17.70
N ASN A 97 -14.14 -13.77 -17.12
CA ASN A 97 -14.53 -12.84 -16.05
C ASN A 97 -14.33 -11.40 -16.46
N GLU A 98 -15.30 -10.92 -17.12
CA GLU A 98 -15.31 -9.58 -17.67
C GLU A 98 -15.40 -8.47 -16.62
N VAL A 99 -15.45 -8.77 -15.30
CA VAL A 99 -16.10 -7.80 -14.42
C VAL A 99 -15.49 -7.68 -13.02
N LEU A 100 -14.44 -8.42 -12.73
CA LEU A 100 -14.06 -8.61 -11.32
C LEU A 100 -13.11 -7.56 -10.79
N TYR A 101 -12.49 -6.82 -11.66
CA TYR A 101 -11.33 -6.03 -11.31
C TYR A 101 -11.48 -4.52 -11.45
N GLY A 102 -12.61 -4.04 -11.84
CA GLY A 102 -12.84 -2.63 -12.11
C GLY A 102 -12.60 -1.70 -10.92
N VAL A 103 -11.35 -1.65 -10.43
CA VAL A 103 -10.93 -0.76 -9.34
C VAL A 103 -9.73 0.05 -9.77
N LYS A 104 -9.77 1.35 -9.47
CA LYS A 104 -8.67 2.30 -9.64
C LYS A 104 -8.27 2.89 -8.29
N ALA A 105 -6.97 3.10 -8.08
CA ALA A 105 -6.42 3.78 -6.92
C ALA A 105 -5.04 4.37 -7.22
N TYR A 106 -4.72 5.50 -6.60
CA TYR A 106 -3.39 6.07 -6.48
C TYR A 106 -2.86 5.70 -5.11
N LYS A 107 -1.73 5.01 -5.05
CA LYS A 107 -1.22 4.43 -3.81
C LYS A 107 0.21 4.85 -3.55
N SER A 108 0.49 5.23 -2.31
CA SER A 108 1.83 5.56 -1.87
C SER A 108 2.13 4.99 -0.50
N TYR A 109 3.41 4.74 -0.28
CA TYR A 109 3.97 4.19 0.94
C TYR A 109 5.18 5.03 1.34
N PHE A 110 5.21 5.46 2.59
CA PHE A 110 6.22 6.35 3.16
C PHE A 110 6.82 5.67 4.36
N MET A 111 8.13 5.48 4.36
CA MET A 111 8.87 4.82 5.43
C MET A 111 9.69 5.86 6.19
N LEU A 112 9.26 6.15 7.42
CA LEU A 112 9.88 7.13 8.31
C LEU A 112 10.38 6.39 9.57
N GLY A 113 11.62 5.94 9.58
CA GLY A 113 12.16 5.12 10.66
C GLY A 113 11.31 3.88 10.90
N ASP A 114 10.81 3.72 12.12
CA ASP A 114 9.97 2.58 12.52
C ASP A 114 8.52 2.65 12.01
N TYR A 115 8.13 3.70 11.31
CA TYR A 115 6.76 3.89 10.81
C TYR A 115 6.69 3.72 9.29
N MET A 116 5.67 3.02 8.84
CA MET A 116 5.23 3.04 7.44
C MET A 116 3.85 3.67 7.37
N VAL A 117 3.71 4.71 6.56
CA VAL A 117 2.44 5.38 6.27
C VAL A 117 1.99 4.97 4.88
N ALA A 118 0.77 4.46 4.76
CA ALA A 118 0.16 4.17 3.48
C ALA A 118 -0.98 5.14 3.21
N LEU A 119 -0.92 5.80 2.06
CA LEU A 119 -1.98 6.69 1.58
C LEU A 119 -2.59 6.14 0.28
N GLY A 120 -3.87 6.35 0.13
CA GLY A 120 -4.60 6.05 -1.09
C GLY A 120 -5.59 7.15 -1.44
N ALA A 121 -5.71 7.43 -2.73
CA ALA A 121 -6.64 8.41 -3.27
C ALA A 121 -7.23 7.94 -4.60
N GLY A 122 -8.30 8.58 -5.05
CA GLY A 122 -8.93 8.26 -6.31
C GLY A 122 -9.53 6.85 -6.37
N ILE A 123 -9.84 6.25 -5.21
CA ILE A 123 -10.39 4.90 -5.15
C ILE A 123 -11.77 4.91 -5.79
N THR A 124 -11.88 4.21 -6.90
CA THR A 124 -13.08 4.21 -7.71
C THR A 124 -13.43 2.79 -8.14
N ASN A 125 -14.68 2.41 -7.93
CA ASN A 125 -15.24 1.19 -8.51
C ASN A 125 -15.59 1.45 -9.97
N LEU A 126 -14.85 0.88 -10.90
CA LEU A 126 -15.07 1.04 -12.34
C LEU A 126 -16.17 0.12 -12.88
N THR A 127 -16.65 -0.81 -12.06
CA THR A 127 -17.72 -1.75 -12.38
C THR A 127 -18.84 -1.70 -11.32
N PRO A 128 -19.52 -0.54 -11.14
CA PRO A 128 -20.46 -0.30 -10.03
C PRO A 128 -21.75 -1.13 -10.10
N GLN A 129 -22.00 -1.82 -11.20
CA GLN A 129 -23.09 -2.76 -11.35
C GLN A 129 -22.85 -4.11 -10.66
N MET A 130 -21.58 -4.39 -10.27
CA MET A 130 -21.23 -5.62 -9.58
C MET A 130 -21.49 -5.51 -8.09
N GLU A 131 -21.98 -6.58 -7.50
CA GLU A 131 -22.13 -6.70 -6.06
C GLU A 131 -20.76 -6.84 -5.37
N GLY A 132 -20.74 -6.51 -4.08
CA GLY A 132 -19.58 -6.62 -3.21
C GLY A 132 -18.95 -5.27 -2.88
N THR A 133 -18.47 -5.18 -1.66
CA THR A 133 -17.83 -4.00 -1.11
C THR A 133 -16.39 -3.91 -1.58
N VAL A 134 -15.93 -2.72 -1.94
CA VAL A 134 -14.50 -2.45 -2.19
C VAL A 134 -13.82 -2.19 -0.86
N ARG A 135 -12.72 -2.89 -0.60
CA ARG A 135 -11.94 -2.77 0.64
C ARG A 135 -10.46 -2.57 0.33
N THR A 136 -9.79 -1.77 1.15
CA THR A 136 -8.33 -1.78 1.24
C THR A 136 -7.95 -2.60 2.46
N THR A 137 -7.28 -3.71 2.25
CA THR A 137 -6.77 -4.55 3.34
C THR A 137 -5.48 -3.94 3.86
N ILE A 138 -5.41 -3.70 5.15
CA ILE A 138 -4.21 -3.21 5.81
C ILE A 138 -3.24 -4.37 5.98
N ASP A 139 -3.71 -5.44 6.62
CA ASP A 139 -2.93 -6.66 6.82
C ASP A 139 -3.84 -7.87 7.10
N GLN A 140 -3.27 -9.06 6.88
CA GLN A 140 -3.89 -10.34 7.22
C GLN A 140 -2.81 -11.36 7.66
N PRO A 141 -2.04 -11.07 8.74
CA PRO A 141 -1.00 -11.95 9.23
C PRO A 141 -1.55 -13.09 10.10
N LYS A 142 -0.69 -14.08 10.32
CA LYS A 142 -0.89 -15.08 11.37
C LYS A 142 -0.87 -14.38 12.75
N LYS A 143 -1.82 -14.70 13.60
CA LYS A 143 -1.82 -14.25 14.98
C LYS A 143 -0.87 -15.15 15.80
N GLU A 144 0.40 -14.74 15.88
CA GLU A 144 1.44 -15.50 16.56
C GLU A 144 1.55 -15.18 18.06
N SER A 145 0.99 -14.04 18.48
CA SER A 145 1.05 -13.57 19.86
C SER A 145 -0.24 -12.86 20.26
N GLU A 146 -0.31 -12.43 21.52
CA GLU A 146 -1.43 -11.67 22.04
C GLU A 146 -1.63 -10.38 21.22
N VAL A 147 -2.87 -10.12 20.85
CA VAL A 147 -3.30 -8.87 20.24
C VAL A 147 -4.02 -8.03 21.28
N VAL A 148 -3.62 -6.79 21.43
CA VAL A 148 -4.21 -5.82 22.35
C VAL A 148 -4.53 -4.51 21.63
N VAL A 149 -5.37 -3.71 22.24
CA VAL A 149 -5.59 -2.32 21.84
C VAL A 149 -4.75 -1.40 22.73
N TRP A 150 -4.01 -0.49 22.12
CA TRP A 150 -3.32 0.59 22.80
C TRP A 150 -4.01 1.91 22.47
N SER A 151 -4.66 2.52 23.45
CA SER A 151 -5.43 3.75 23.28
C SER A 151 -5.38 4.63 24.53
N ASN A 152 -5.16 5.93 24.36
CA ASN A 152 -5.11 6.90 25.44
C ASN A 152 -4.19 6.49 26.61
N GLY A 153 -3.02 5.95 26.30
CA GLY A 153 -2.05 5.48 27.30
C GLY A 153 -2.48 4.21 28.05
N LYS A 154 -3.49 3.48 27.57
CA LYS A 154 -4.01 2.27 28.20
C LYS A 154 -3.98 1.08 27.25
N ILE A 155 -3.64 -0.08 27.78
CA ILE A 155 -3.77 -1.36 27.10
C ILE A 155 -5.15 -1.93 27.44
N LEU A 156 -5.91 -2.26 26.38
CA LEU A 156 -7.24 -2.86 26.49
C LEU A 156 -7.24 -4.21 25.77
N PRO A 157 -8.00 -5.20 26.24
CA PRO A 157 -8.13 -6.47 25.54
C PRO A 157 -8.93 -6.29 24.25
N VAL A 158 -8.62 -7.12 23.26
CA VAL A 158 -9.45 -7.25 22.07
C VAL A 158 -10.68 -8.08 22.37
N GLY A 159 -11.86 -7.60 21.99
CA GLY A 159 -13.12 -8.32 22.11
C GLY A 159 -13.27 -9.43 21.06
N ASN A 160 -14.39 -10.14 21.15
CA ASN A 160 -14.75 -11.17 20.18
C ASN A 160 -15.42 -10.55 18.95
N GLY A 161 -15.18 -11.15 17.76
CA GLY A 161 -15.79 -10.73 16.51
C GLY A 161 -15.17 -9.47 15.93
N VAL A 162 -15.85 -8.91 14.91
CA VAL A 162 -15.41 -7.69 14.23
C VAL A 162 -15.56 -6.48 15.14
N GLN A 163 -14.54 -5.67 15.19
CA GLN A 163 -14.49 -4.42 15.96
C GLN A 163 -14.12 -3.28 15.01
N ASP A 164 -14.69 -2.11 15.28
CA ASP A 164 -14.39 -0.90 14.52
C ASP A 164 -13.35 -0.03 15.23
N PHE A 165 -12.58 0.72 14.46
CA PHE A 165 -11.78 1.81 14.99
C PHE A 165 -12.70 2.94 15.51
N PRO A 166 -12.30 3.67 16.60
CA PRO A 166 -13.09 4.77 17.15
C PRO A 166 -13.41 5.82 16.09
N LYS A 167 -14.66 6.23 16.01
CA LYS A 167 -15.12 7.23 15.02
C LYS A 167 -14.76 8.67 15.34
N ASP A 168 -14.31 8.92 16.57
CA ASP A 168 -13.95 10.25 17.08
C ASP A 168 -12.51 10.67 16.77
N GLY A 169 -11.75 9.83 16.06
CA GLY A 169 -10.34 10.08 15.74
C GLY A 169 -9.38 9.93 16.91
N THR A 170 -9.82 9.35 18.03
CA THR A 170 -8.95 9.02 19.16
C THR A 170 -7.78 8.15 18.69
N SER A 171 -6.57 8.44 19.19
CA SER A 171 -5.40 7.59 18.93
C SER A 171 -5.67 6.17 19.40
N PHE A 172 -5.59 5.23 18.45
CA PHE A 172 -6.00 3.86 18.64
C PHE A 172 -5.11 2.94 17.81
N TRP A 173 -4.45 2.01 18.48
CA TRP A 173 -3.56 1.05 17.85
C TRP A 173 -4.00 -0.37 18.14
N VAL A 174 -4.04 -1.19 17.12
CA VAL A 174 -4.17 -2.65 17.24
C VAL A 174 -2.76 -3.21 17.22
N VAL A 175 -2.32 -3.82 18.33
CA VAL A 175 -0.93 -4.21 18.55
C VAL A 175 -0.85 -5.72 18.70
N GLN A 176 -0.15 -6.40 17.81
CA GLN A 176 0.30 -7.77 18.02
C GLN A 176 1.65 -7.72 18.73
N LYS A 177 1.70 -8.11 20.00
CA LYS A 177 2.89 -7.96 20.86
C LYS A 177 4.13 -8.62 20.26
N GLY A 178 5.23 -7.86 20.20
CA GLY A 178 6.50 -8.30 19.60
C GLY A 178 6.48 -8.42 18.08
N LYS A 179 5.43 -7.92 17.42
CA LYS A 179 5.27 -7.91 15.97
C LYS A 179 5.03 -6.48 15.48
N PHE A 180 3.87 -6.20 14.96
CA PHE A 180 3.50 -4.91 14.38
C PHE A 180 2.32 -4.30 15.13
N ALA A 181 2.24 -2.97 15.05
CA ALA A 181 1.07 -2.24 15.48
C ALA A 181 0.46 -1.49 14.29
N TYR A 182 -0.87 -1.37 14.27
CA TYR A 182 -1.63 -0.81 13.16
C TYR A 182 -2.54 0.28 13.68
N SER A 183 -2.54 1.43 13.01
CA SER A 183 -3.42 2.55 13.29
C SER A 183 -3.98 3.14 12.01
N ILE A 184 -5.12 3.82 12.13
CA ILE A 184 -5.75 4.54 11.03
C ILE A 184 -5.56 6.03 11.27
N LEU A 185 -5.25 6.77 10.23
CA LEU A 185 -5.22 8.22 10.33
C LEU A 185 -6.64 8.74 10.67
N PRO A 186 -6.77 9.71 11.57
CA PRO A 186 -8.05 10.09 12.20
C PRO A 186 -9.20 10.33 11.22
N GLN A 187 -8.92 10.92 10.06
CA GLN A 187 -9.94 11.22 9.06
C GLN A 187 -10.51 9.98 8.34
N TYR A 188 -9.94 8.77 8.55
CA TYR A 188 -10.36 7.53 7.90
C TYR A 188 -10.88 6.46 8.86
N THR A 189 -10.87 6.70 10.17
CA THR A 189 -11.26 5.71 11.20
C THR A 189 -12.69 5.21 11.06
N GLN A 190 -13.59 6.01 10.51
CA GLN A 190 -15.01 5.67 10.31
C GLN A 190 -15.24 4.47 9.39
N LYS A 191 -14.23 4.09 8.61
CA LYS A 191 -14.30 3.05 7.59
C LYS A 191 -13.52 1.81 7.97
N ALA A 192 -12.81 1.81 9.09
CA ALA A 192 -11.83 0.79 9.42
C ALA A 192 -12.33 -0.17 10.49
N SER A 193 -12.03 -1.45 10.29
CA SER A 193 -12.38 -2.54 11.19
C SER A 193 -11.24 -3.55 11.30
N PHE A 194 -11.28 -4.36 12.35
CA PHE A 194 -10.36 -5.47 12.55
C PHE A 194 -11.04 -6.66 13.25
N VAL A 195 -10.43 -7.82 13.14
CA VAL A 195 -10.89 -9.04 13.81
C VAL A 195 -9.72 -9.96 14.11
N CYS A 196 -9.79 -10.63 15.28
CA CYS A 196 -8.98 -11.80 15.59
C CYS A 196 -9.88 -13.03 15.52
N GLU A 197 -9.55 -14.00 14.69
CA GLU A 197 -10.37 -15.19 14.50
C GLU A 197 -9.55 -16.40 14.09
N THR A 198 -10.11 -17.57 14.29
CA THR A 198 -9.56 -18.85 13.82
C THR A 198 -10.25 -19.23 12.51
N LEU A 199 -9.49 -19.38 11.44
CA LEU A 199 -9.98 -19.75 10.13
C LEU A 199 -9.58 -21.18 9.77
N LYS A 200 -10.48 -21.89 9.07
CA LYS A 200 -10.17 -23.18 8.45
C LYS A 200 -9.33 -22.95 7.20
N THR A 201 -8.35 -23.80 6.99
CA THR A 201 -7.51 -23.75 5.79
C THR A 201 -8.05 -24.65 4.69
N ASP A 202 -7.86 -24.23 3.44
CA ASP A 202 -8.09 -25.04 2.25
C ASP A 202 -6.86 -24.97 1.34
N TRP A 203 -5.88 -25.77 1.63
CA TRP A 203 -4.60 -25.80 0.91
C TRP A 203 -4.74 -26.28 -0.53
N VAL A 204 -5.67 -27.22 -0.77
CA VAL A 204 -5.89 -27.78 -2.11
C VAL A 204 -6.51 -26.72 -3.03
N LYS A 205 -7.38 -25.87 -2.49
CA LYS A 205 -7.94 -24.72 -3.22
C LYS A 205 -6.85 -23.71 -3.62
N ARG A 206 -5.80 -23.57 -2.80
CA ARG A 206 -4.66 -22.69 -3.13
C ARG A 206 -3.74 -23.28 -4.19
N ASN A 207 -3.39 -24.55 -4.04
CA ASN A 207 -2.60 -25.30 -5.01
C ASN A 207 -2.97 -26.79 -4.94
N SER A 208 -3.41 -27.35 -6.05
CA SER A 208 -3.81 -28.76 -6.11
C SER A 208 -2.69 -29.75 -5.75
N ALA A 209 -1.43 -29.35 -5.84
CA ALA A 209 -0.28 -30.14 -5.40
C ALA A 209 -0.25 -30.34 -3.87
N ASN A 210 -0.88 -29.45 -3.10
CA ASN A 210 -0.91 -29.53 -1.64
C ASN A 210 -1.65 -30.77 -1.10
N LYS A 211 -2.47 -31.44 -1.89
CA LYS A 211 -3.15 -32.68 -1.50
C LYS A 211 -2.20 -33.81 -1.08
N SER A 212 -0.96 -33.76 -1.50
CA SER A 212 0.09 -34.74 -1.16
C SER A 212 0.88 -34.36 0.09
N ILE A 213 0.68 -33.16 0.64
CA ILE A 213 1.40 -32.64 1.82
C ILE A 213 0.57 -32.96 3.05
N LYS A 214 1.13 -33.75 3.98
CA LYS A 214 0.39 -34.25 5.14
C LYS A 214 0.37 -33.30 6.34
N ASP A 215 1.39 -32.45 6.47
CA ASP A 215 1.62 -31.68 7.71
C ASP A 215 1.20 -30.21 7.60
N LEU A 216 0.25 -29.91 6.70
CA LEU A 216 -0.33 -28.58 6.62
C LEU A 216 -1.42 -28.39 7.67
N PRO A 217 -1.45 -27.25 8.40
CA PRO A 217 -2.44 -27.00 9.43
C PRO A 217 -3.86 -26.94 8.85
N SER A 218 -4.82 -27.53 9.59
CA SER A 218 -6.25 -27.51 9.21
C SER A 218 -6.95 -26.21 9.57
N GLN A 219 -6.34 -25.41 10.43
CA GLN A 219 -6.81 -24.10 10.87
C GLN A 219 -5.65 -23.21 11.26
N VAL A 220 -5.86 -21.90 11.28
CA VAL A 220 -4.88 -20.91 11.68
C VAL A 220 -5.57 -19.72 12.33
N ASP A 221 -4.96 -19.17 13.37
CA ASP A 221 -5.39 -17.93 13.99
C ASP A 221 -4.84 -16.74 13.19
N VAL A 222 -5.70 -15.79 12.88
CA VAL A 222 -5.37 -14.62 12.06
C VAL A 222 -5.80 -13.33 12.75
N LEU A 223 -5.07 -12.26 12.44
CA LEU A 223 -5.49 -10.89 12.66
C LEU A 223 -5.77 -10.30 11.28
N ARG A 224 -6.98 -9.78 11.06
CA ARG A 224 -7.34 -9.09 9.81
C ARG A 224 -7.73 -7.66 10.10
N LEU A 225 -7.22 -6.73 9.28
CA LEU A 225 -7.53 -5.30 9.37
C LEU A 225 -7.83 -4.75 7.97
N TRP A 226 -8.89 -3.96 7.84
CA TRP A 226 -9.28 -3.39 6.55
C TRP A 226 -9.98 -2.05 6.69
N ILE A 227 -10.01 -1.33 5.58
CA ILE A 227 -10.78 -0.10 5.38
C ILE A 227 -11.85 -0.38 4.33
N ASP A 228 -13.11 -0.06 4.64
CA ASP A 228 -14.28 -0.26 3.81
C ASP A 228 -14.56 1.00 2.98
N HIS A 229 -14.60 0.86 1.66
CA HIS A 229 -14.92 1.93 0.72
C HIS A 229 -16.35 1.87 0.19
N THR A 230 -17.20 1.01 0.79
CA THR A 230 -18.55 0.73 0.31
C THR A 230 -18.61 -0.01 -1.03
N GLN A 231 -19.80 -0.20 -1.58
CA GLN A 231 -19.99 -0.92 -2.84
C GLN A 231 -19.61 -0.07 -4.08
N LYS A 232 -19.80 1.24 -4.00
CA LYS A 232 -19.64 2.15 -5.14
C LYS A 232 -18.76 3.36 -4.81
N PRO A 233 -17.51 3.14 -4.36
CA PRO A 233 -16.64 4.28 -4.12
C PRO A 233 -16.39 5.02 -5.43
N LEU A 234 -16.37 6.35 -5.33
CA LEU A 234 -16.02 7.26 -6.40
C LEU A 234 -15.05 8.30 -5.84
N ASN A 235 -13.80 8.22 -6.27
CA ASN A 235 -12.72 9.11 -5.83
C ASN A 235 -12.51 9.13 -4.30
N ASP A 236 -12.67 7.96 -3.66
CA ASP A 236 -12.49 7.82 -2.21
C ASP A 236 -11.00 7.80 -1.82
N THR A 237 -10.73 7.90 -0.52
CA THR A 237 -9.37 8.01 0.03
C THR A 237 -9.19 7.13 1.26
N TYR A 238 -7.92 6.79 1.58
CA TYR A 238 -7.56 6.17 2.85
C TYR A 238 -6.20 6.63 3.35
N GLY A 239 -5.94 6.36 4.63
CA GLY A 239 -4.62 6.48 5.23
C GLY A 239 -4.51 5.60 6.47
N TYR A 240 -3.46 4.79 6.54
CA TYR A 240 -3.15 3.97 7.69
C TYR A 240 -1.65 3.98 8.00
N VAL A 241 -1.32 3.55 9.20
CA VAL A 241 0.05 3.52 9.71
C VAL A 241 0.36 2.13 10.25
N VAL A 242 1.55 1.64 9.95
CA VAL A 242 2.12 0.43 10.55
C VAL A 242 3.38 0.82 11.31
N TYR A 243 3.45 0.39 12.57
CA TYR A 243 4.62 0.59 13.42
C TYR A 243 5.38 -0.74 13.60
N ALA A 244 6.68 -0.69 13.34
CA ALA A 244 7.57 -1.85 13.36
C ALA A 244 8.60 -1.81 14.51
N GLY A 245 8.64 -0.73 15.29
CA GLY A 245 9.59 -0.55 16.38
C GLY A 245 9.35 -1.47 17.58
N GLU A 246 10.20 -1.33 18.57
CA GLU A 246 10.08 -2.07 19.82
C GLU A 246 9.07 -1.39 20.78
N GLY A 247 8.30 -2.18 21.50
CA GLY A 247 7.33 -1.68 22.47
C GLY A 247 6.04 -1.17 21.86
N MET A 248 5.43 -0.17 22.53
CA MET A 248 4.21 0.47 22.07
C MET A 248 4.53 1.70 21.22
N PRO A 249 3.77 1.95 20.15
CA PRO A 249 3.95 3.15 19.36
C PRO A 249 3.63 4.41 20.17
N GLU A 250 4.14 5.54 19.71
CA GLU A 250 3.83 6.84 20.29
C GLU A 250 2.34 7.18 20.09
N MET A 251 1.74 7.83 21.09
CA MET A 251 0.34 8.25 21.01
C MET A 251 0.16 9.37 19.99
N GLU A 252 1.16 10.22 19.85
CA GLU A 252 1.23 11.28 18.87
C GLU A 252 2.16 10.87 17.74
N LEU A 253 1.62 10.83 16.52
CA LEU A 253 2.40 10.43 15.34
C LEU A 253 3.58 11.39 15.10
N PRO A 254 4.80 10.90 14.85
CA PRO A 254 5.99 11.74 14.65
C PRO A 254 6.06 12.39 13.27
N PHE A 255 4.98 12.34 12.51
CA PHE A 255 4.85 12.90 11.16
C PHE A 255 3.50 13.55 10.95
N GLU A 256 3.38 14.30 9.87
CA GLU A 256 2.12 14.86 9.37
C GLU A 256 1.91 14.50 7.88
N VAL A 257 0.66 14.29 7.49
CA VAL A 257 0.26 14.16 6.09
C VAL A 257 0.06 15.54 5.50
N LEU A 258 0.91 15.88 4.54
CA LEU A 258 0.83 17.16 3.84
C LEU A 258 -0.29 17.16 2.81
N ARG A 259 -0.43 16.07 2.04
CA ARG A 259 -1.43 15.97 0.98
C ARG A 259 -1.76 14.50 0.68
N ASN A 260 -3.02 14.22 0.33
CA ASN A 260 -3.46 12.91 -0.12
C ASN A 260 -4.55 13.06 -1.18
N ASP A 261 -4.14 13.17 -2.44
CA ASP A 261 -5.04 13.21 -3.59
C ASP A 261 -4.40 12.53 -4.82
N THR A 262 -5.08 12.58 -5.96
CA THR A 262 -4.62 11.96 -7.22
C THR A 262 -3.52 12.74 -7.95
N LEU A 263 -3.13 13.88 -7.44
CA LEU A 263 -2.06 14.71 -8.01
C LEU A 263 -0.76 14.55 -7.24
N VAL A 264 -0.87 14.57 -5.88
CA VAL A 264 0.29 14.45 -4.98
C VAL A 264 -0.14 13.72 -3.71
N GLN A 265 0.71 12.82 -3.23
CA GLN A 265 0.64 12.27 -1.89
C GLN A 265 1.96 12.57 -1.19
N ALA A 266 1.91 13.12 0.04
CA ALA A 266 3.12 13.56 0.72
C ALA A 266 2.97 13.53 2.23
N VAL A 267 4.08 13.21 2.90
CA VAL A 267 4.24 13.24 4.35
C VAL A 267 5.52 14.00 4.73
N LYS A 268 5.57 14.49 5.96
CA LYS A 268 6.73 15.14 6.53
C LYS A 268 6.90 14.72 7.99
N SER A 269 8.14 14.47 8.44
CA SER A 269 8.43 14.29 9.86
C SER A 269 8.20 15.58 10.64
N LYS A 270 7.75 15.50 11.90
CA LYS A 270 7.46 16.68 12.72
C LYS A 270 8.69 17.54 13.00
N ASP A 271 9.87 16.93 13.10
CA ASP A 271 11.15 17.64 13.22
C ASP A 271 11.62 18.27 11.89
N SER A 272 10.85 18.12 10.83
CA SER A 272 11.09 18.65 9.47
C SER A 272 12.38 18.14 8.80
N LYS A 273 12.95 17.04 9.27
CA LYS A 273 14.16 16.45 8.70
C LYS A 273 13.88 15.54 7.51
N VAL A 274 12.66 15.00 7.40
CA VAL A 274 12.28 14.10 6.32
C VAL A 274 11.03 14.62 5.63
N ILE A 275 11.09 14.72 4.30
CA ILE A 275 9.96 15.02 3.43
C ILE A 275 9.90 13.94 2.36
N GLU A 276 8.76 13.29 2.24
CA GLU A 276 8.52 12.24 1.25
C GLU A 276 7.29 12.59 0.43
N ALA A 277 7.43 12.54 -0.89
CA ALA A 277 6.35 12.90 -1.80
C ALA A 277 6.30 11.99 -3.04
N VAL A 278 5.09 11.74 -3.50
CA VAL A 278 4.76 11.06 -4.75
C VAL A 278 3.99 12.05 -5.61
N PHE A 279 4.60 12.47 -6.71
CA PHE A 279 3.99 13.34 -7.71
C PHE A 279 3.49 12.49 -8.86
N TYR A 280 2.19 12.43 -9.03
CA TYR A 280 1.56 11.73 -10.16
C TYR A 280 1.51 12.56 -11.44
N GLN A 281 1.70 13.87 -11.31
CA GLN A 281 1.73 14.82 -12.43
C GLN A 281 2.82 15.88 -12.19
N SER A 282 3.40 16.38 -13.27
CA SER A 282 4.29 17.54 -13.26
C SER A 282 3.52 18.85 -13.14
N GLY A 283 4.20 19.92 -12.72
CA GLY A 283 3.61 21.27 -12.64
C GLY A 283 2.57 21.44 -11.51
N VAL A 284 2.46 20.46 -10.62
CA VAL A 284 1.63 20.55 -9.43
C VAL A 284 2.46 21.03 -8.26
N VAL A 285 1.98 22.05 -7.56
CA VAL A 285 2.66 22.60 -6.39
C VAL A 285 2.09 21.95 -5.13
N LEU A 286 2.96 21.33 -4.34
CA LEU A 286 2.73 20.99 -2.94
C LEU A 286 3.08 22.24 -2.12
N ASP A 287 2.12 22.86 -1.45
CA ASP A 287 2.34 24.03 -0.59
C ASP A 287 1.59 23.84 0.73
N LYS A 288 2.24 23.19 1.69
CA LYS A 288 1.67 22.90 3.01
C LYS A 288 2.76 22.57 4.03
N GLY A 289 2.52 22.86 5.29
CA GLY A 289 3.40 22.50 6.40
C GLY A 289 4.82 23.08 6.28
N GLY A 290 4.96 24.27 5.64
CA GLY A 290 6.27 24.90 5.40
C GLY A 290 7.07 24.27 4.24
N VAL A 291 6.46 23.35 3.50
CA VAL A 291 7.05 22.75 2.30
C VAL A 291 6.37 23.31 1.06
N LYS A 292 7.17 23.95 0.19
CA LYS A 292 6.74 24.34 -1.15
C LYS A 292 7.59 23.57 -2.16
N LEU A 293 6.99 22.61 -2.83
CA LEU A 293 7.69 21.69 -3.73
C LEU A 293 6.89 21.50 -5.04
N GLU A 294 7.59 21.61 -6.15
CA GLU A 294 7.10 21.33 -7.49
C GLU A 294 8.14 20.50 -8.25
N VAL A 295 7.71 19.66 -9.17
CA VAL A 295 8.57 18.80 -9.98
C VAL A 295 8.28 18.94 -11.47
N SER A 296 9.32 18.79 -12.31
CA SER A 296 9.19 18.90 -13.77
C SER A 296 8.68 17.62 -14.46
N ALA A 297 8.66 16.49 -13.76
CA ALA A 297 8.14 15.22 -14.27
C ALA A 297 7.50 14.38 -13.14
N PRO A 298 6.57 13.46 -13.44
CA PRO A 298 6.03 12.53 -12.45
C PRO A 298 7.13 11.69 -11.82
N CYS A 299 7.21 11.71 -10.49
CA CYS A 299 8.31 11.06 -9.76
C CYS A 299 7.98 10.83 -8.29
N THR A 300 8.81 10.04 -7.63
CA THR A 300 8.92 10.01 -6.17
C THR A 300 10.08 10.89 -5.71
N VAL A 301 9.94 11.54 -4.57
CA VAL A 301 10.94 12.45 -3.99
C VAL A 301 11.11 12.13 -2.51
N LEU A 302 12.35 11.91 -2.09
CA LEU A 302 12.79 11.87 -0.69
C LEU A 302 13.76 13.02 -0.46
N ILE A 303 13.45 13.90 0.47
CA ILE A 303 14.37 14.93 0.97
C ILE A 303 14.61 14.64 2.43
N GLU A 304 15.87 14.46 2.81
CA GLU A 304 16.21 14.18 4.20
C GLU A 304 17.46 14.95 4.65
N ASP A 305 17.45 15.39 5.91
CA ASP A 305 18.62 15.97 6.57
C ASP A 305 19.26 14.92 7.46
N VAL A 306 20.45 14.50 7.10
CA VAL A 306 21.27 13.57 7.88
C VAL A 306 22.55 14.27 8.31
N ASN A 307 22.70 14.50 9.61
CA ASN A 307 23.88 15.16 10.19
C ASN A 307 24.17 16.56 9.59
N GLY A 308 23.12 17.34 9.32
CA GLY A 308 23.24 18.69 8.77
C GLY A 308 23.57 18.72 7.27
N LYS A 309 23.44 17.60 6.58
CA LYS A 309 23.51 17.50 5.12
C LYS A 309 22.17 17.12 4.54
N THR A 310 21.62 17.98 3.72
CA THR A 310 20.39 17.69 3.01
C THR A 310 20.67 16.84 1.79
N THR A 311 20.07 15.66 1.72
CA THR A 311 20.13 14.77 0.56
C THR A 311 18.76 14.73 -0.11
N VAL A 312 18.74 14.79 -1.43
CA VAL A 312 17.54 14.69 -2.27
C VAL A 312 17.67 13.46 -3.15
N SER A 313 16.72 12.54 -3.06
CA SER A 313 16.61 11.37 -3.93
C SER A 313 15.34 11.45 -4.76
N VAL A 314 15.46 11.20 -6.06
CA VAL A 314 14.37 11.30 -7.03
C VAL A 314 14.36 10.09 -7.94
N THR A 315 13.18 9.57 -8.24
CA THR A 315 13.02 8.47 -9.20
C THR A 315 11.95 8.80 -10.23
N ASP A 316 12.31 8.70 -11.50
CA ASP A 316 11.35 8.79 -12.62
C ASP A 316 10.35 7.65 -12.55
N ALA A 317 9.08 7.98 -12.43
CA ALA A 317 8.01 6.99 -12.29
C ALA A 317 7.65 6.26 -13.59
N ALA A 318 8.01 6.81 -14.74
CA ALA A 318 7.74 6.23 -16.06
C ALA A 318 8.91 5.41 -16.62
N MET A 319 10.06 5.41 -15.94
CA MET A 319 11.31 4.82 -16.44
C MET A 319 11.62 5.29 -17.88
N ASN A 320 11.50 6.59 -18.11
CA ASN A 320 11.67 7.18 -19.44
C ASN A 320 13.16 7.33 -19.78
N ALA A 321 13.66 6.52 -20.69
CA ALA A 321 15.06 6.53 -21.12
C ALA A 321 15.50 7.85 -21.79
N GLU A 322 14.57 8.68 -22.25
CA GLU A 322 14.86 9.99 -22.87
C GLU A 322 14.95 11.12 -21.83
N LEU A 323 14.47 10.89 -20.60
CA LEU A 323 14.46 11.89 -19.55
C LEU A 323 15.84 12.00 -18.91
N LYS A 324 16.52 13.11 -19.12
CA LYS A 324 17.90 13.32 -18.65
C LYS A 324 17.98 13.96 -17.27
N GLU A 325 17.00 14.76 -16.89
CA GLU A 325 16.94 15.39 -15.57
C GLU A 325 15.50 15.56 -15.10
N ILE A 326 15.30 15.56 -13.78
CA ILE A 326 14.10 16.04 -13.12
C ILE A 326 14.51 17.28 -12.31
N VAL A 327 13.79 18.38 -12.50
CA VAL A 327 14.02 19.62 -11.77
C VAL A 327 13.01 19.74 -10.65
N LEU A 328 13.51 19.95 -9.42
CA LEU A 328 12.69 20.31 -8.29
C LEU A 328 12.75 21.82 -8.07
N GLN A 329 11.60 22.43 -7.79
CA GLN A 329 11.51 23.77 -7.20
C GLN A 329 11.15 23.60 -5.73
N TRP A 330 12.11 23.68 -4.85
CA TRP A 330 11.91 23.46 -3.42
C TRP A 330 12.23 24.71 -2.60
N ASN A 331 11.20 25.27 -1.95
CA ASN A 331 11.31 26.48 -1.12
C ASN A 331 12.09 27.60 -1.82
N GLY A 332 11.81 27.83 -3.11
CA GLY A 332 12.45 28.86 -3.94
C GLY A 332 13.80 28.48 -4.54
N LYS A 333 14.34 27.30 -4.21
CA LYS A 333 15.59 26.79 -4.82
C LYS A 333 15.26 25.88 -6.02
N ARG A 334 15.99 26.06 -7.12
CA ARG A 334 15.96 25.17 -8.27
C ARG A 334 17.03 24.07 -8.08
N ILE A 335 16.61 22.82 -8.11
CA ILE A 335 17.47 21.64 -7.86
C ILE A 335 17.33 20.71 -9.07
N PRO A 336 18.26 20.74 -10.02
CA PRO A 336 18.29 19.77 -11.12
C PRO A 336 18.92 18.47 -10.63
N VAL A 337 18.26 17.35 -10.90
CA VAL A 337 18.72 15.99 -10.57
C VAL A 337 18.87 15.21 -11.87
N ALA A 338 20.11 14.85 -12.21
CA ALA A 338 20.39 14.05 -13.41
C ALA A 338 19.82 12.63 -13.26
N MET A 339 19.04 12.19 -14.22
CA MET A 339 18.42 10.87 -14.20
C MET A 339 19.37 9.79 -14.75
N PRO A 340 19.38 8.59 -14.15
CA PRO A 340 20.12 7.46 -14.64
C PRO A 340 19.67 7.06 -16.06
N GLN A 341 20.62 6.68 -16.89
CA GLN A 341 20.40 6.39 -18.29
C GLN A 341 20.60 4.88 -18.61
N GLY A 342 20.10 4.45 -19.75
CA GLY A 342 20.29 3.10 -20.28
C GLY A 342 19.71 2.03 -19.35
N ALA A 343 20.50 1.03 -18.99
CA ALA A 343 20.08 -0.09 -18.12
C ALA A 343 19.76 0.33 -16.68
N PHE A 344 20.06 1.57 -16.28
CA PHE A 344 19.79 2.11 -14.95
C PHE A 344 18.59 3.05 -14.93
N CYS A 345 17.88 3.19 -16.01
CA CYS A 345 16.65 3.96 -16.10
C CYS A 345 15.65 3.47 -15.03
N GLY A 346 15.03 4.40 -14.30
CA GLY A 346 14.15 4.09 -13.15
C GLY A 346 14.83 3.79 -11.82
N LYS A 347 16.18 3.83 -11.77
CA LYS A 347 16.91 3.79 -10.51
C LYS A 347 16.85 5.16 -9.81
N PRO A 348 16.82 5.22 -8.46
CA PRO A 348 16.93 6.48 -7.74
C PRO A 348 18.21 7.25 -8.09
N ALA A 349 18.08 8.55 -8.28
CA ALA A 349 19.20 9.48 -8.39
C ALA A 349 19.25 10.34 -7.13
N SER A 350 20.43 10.46 -6.50
CA SER A 350 20.59 11.24 -5.28
C SER A 350 21.65 12.33 -5.44
N ILE A 351 21.38 13.48 -4.84
CA ILE A 351 22.34 14.59 -4.72
C ILE A 351 22.36 15.09 -3.28
N THR A 352 23.50 15.62 -2.84
CA THR A 352 23.66 16.32 -1.57
C THR A 352 23.76 17.81 -1.83
N LEU A 353 23.02 18.63 -1.06
CA LEU A 353 22.96 20.09 -1.18
C LEU A 353 23.94 20.79 -0.25
#